data_1d172a0a79025c1c9e588b6d91e6c0fd
#
_entry.id   1d172a0a79025c1c9e588b6d91e6c0fd
#
_cell.length_a   1.000
_cell.length_b   1.000
_cell.length_c   1.000
_cell.angle_alpha   90.00
_cell.angle_beta   90.00
_cell.angle_gamma   90.00
#
_symmetry.space_group_name_H-M   'P 1'
#
loop_
_entity.id
_entity.type
_entity.pdbx_description
1 polymer ?
#
loop_
_entity_poly.entity_id
_entity_poly.type
_entity_poly.pdbx_seq_one_letter_code
_entity_poly.pdbx_strand_id
1 'polypeptide(L)'
;MNHKIRNLLYEKNVLGVDVNSNQLVKIHLSILKKKKLLNSAFKKFYKDMSKICDQYFSVDGLEIELGSGVGFFKDIRKNILTSEFQRKGINYDLKLDATNLNLNNNSIRCIYGINVFHHIPYPTKFFDELIRVLKNNGGCILIEPHNGFFSRVLHKNLHNDEYFDTNKVEWDNNESFGPLANANQAQAHNIFVRDIELFNKKYGESLKIVHEQYE
;
A
#
# COMPACT_ATOMS: atom_id res chain seq x y z
N MET A 1 2.29 -24.75 10.91
CA MET A 1 1.99 -24.21 12.28
C MET A 1 0.75 -24.92 12.83
N ASN A 2 0.72 -25.27 14.14
CA ASN A 2 -0.42 -25.97 14.77
C ASN A 2 -1.69 -25.10 14.67
N HIS A 3 -2.82 -25.69 14.28
CA HIS A 3 -4.13 -25.00 14.12
C HIS A 3 -4.55 -24.22 15.37
N LYS A 4 -4.18 -24.70 16.57
CA LYS A 4 -4.44 -24.02 17.85
C LYS A 4 -3.66 -22.70 18.01
N ILE A 5 -2.39 -22.67 17.61
CA ILE A 5 -1.54 -21.46 17.68
C ILE A 5 -2.03 -20.42 16.67
N ARG A 6 -2.40 -20.86 15.47
CA ARG A 6 -2.98 -20.00 14.46
C ARG A 6 -4.26 -19.30 14.97
N ASN A 7 -5.21 -20.06 15.54
CA ASN A 7 -6.46 -19.51 16.08
C ASN A 7 -6.24 -18.54 17.26
N LEU A 8 -5.13 -18.66 17.98
CA LEU A 8 -4.76 -17.73 19.06
C LEU A 8 -4.26 -16.38 18.52
N LEU A 9 -3.59 -16.38 17.35
CA LEU A 9 -3.02 -15.19 16.74
C LEU A 9 -4.03 -14.43 15.85
N TYR A 10 -5.12 -15.08 15.43
CA TYR A 10 -6.16 -14.43 14.63
C TYR A 10 -7.11 -13.61 15.49
N GLU A 11 -7.47 -12.45 14.96
CA GLU A 11 -8.59 -11.68 15.50
C GLU A 11 -9.90 -12.40 15.20
N LYS A 12 -10.57 -12.92 16.24
CA LYS A 12 -11.80 -13.71 16.10
C LYS A 12 -12.91 -12.98 15.34
N ASN A 13 -12.94 -11.66 15.44
CA ASN A 13 -13.97 -10.82 14.83
C ASN A 13 -13.85 -10.70 13.29
N VAL A 14 -12.72 -11.08 12.70
CA VAL A 14 -12.50 -11.06 11.24
C VAL A 14 -12.77 -12.42 10.59
N LEU A 15 -12.90 -13.49 11.38
CA LEU A 15 -13.12 -14.84 10.85
C LEU A 15 -14.46 -14.93 10.15
N GLY A 16 -14.45 -15.37 8.89
CA GLY A 16 -15.65 -15.53 8.06
C GLY A 16 -16.26 -14.22 7.54
N VAL A 17 -15.56 -13.09 7.74
CA VAL A 17 -15.98 -11.80 7.16
C VAL A 17 -15.41 -11.70 5.76
N ASP A 18 -16.27 -11.36 4.78
CA ASP A 18 -15.83 -11.07 3.42
C ASP A 18 -14.80 -9.95 3.41
N VAL A 19 -13.62 -10.23 2.84
CA VAL A 19 -12.48 -9.31 2.77
C VAL A 19 -12.79 -8.01 2.01
N ASN A 20 -13.77 -8.04 1.11
CA ASN A 20 -14.22 -6.88 0.34
C ASN A 20 -15.41 -6.15 0.98
N SER A 21 -15.84 -6.56 2.18
CA SER A 21 -17.01 -5.98 2.84
C SER A 21 -16.69 -4.71 3.62
N ASN A 22 -17.68 -3.81 3.70
CA ASN A 22 -17.62 -2.65 4.60
C ASN A 22 -17.59 -3.05 6.09
N GLN A 23 -18.06 -4.27 6.41
CA GLN A 23 -18.01 -4.80 7.76
C GLN A 23 -16.55 -4.98 8.21
N LEU A 24 -15.67 -5.48 7.34
CA LEU A 24 -14.26 -5.65 7.66
C LEU A 24 -13.59 -4.32 8.01
N VAL A 25 -13.88 -3.25 7.27
CA VAL A 25 -13.33 -1.92 7.56
C VAL A 25 -13.77 -1.39 8.92
N LYS A 26 -15.05 -1.60 9.31
CA LYS A 26 -15.55 -1.24 10.65
C LYS A 26 -14.86 -2.03 11.75
N ILE A 27 -14.60 -3.32 11.51
CA ILE A 27 -13.85 -4.18 12.44
C ILE A 27 -12.40 -3.68 12.57
N HIS A 28 -11.71 -3.39 11.47
CA HIS A 28 -10.36 -2.84 11.48
C HIS A 28 -10.28 -1.53 12.26
N LEU A 29 -11.23 -0.61 12.06
CA LEU A 29 -11.31 0.63 12.83
C LEU A 29 -11.47 0.35 14.34
N SER A 30 -12.33 -0.61 14.72
CA SER A 30 -12.51 -1.03 16.10
C SER A 30 -11.23 -1.62 16.70
N ILE A 31 -10.50 -2.46 15.94
CA ILE A 31 -9.24 -3.06 16.35
C ILE A 31 -8.20 -1.96 16.59
N LEU A 32 -8.04 -1.03 15.64
CA LEU A 32 -7.11 0.10 15.76
C LEU A 32 -7.41 0.97 16.99
N LYS A 33 -8.69 1.23 17.29
CA LYS A 33 -9.09 1.97 18.49
C LYS A 33 -8.75 1.24 19.79
N LYS A 34 -8.86 -0.08 19.82
CA LYS A 34 -8.62 -0.92 21.01
C LYS A 34 -7.13 -1.24 21.22
N LYS A 35 -6.38 -1.50 20.14
CA LYS A 35 -4.97 -1.92 20.22
C LYS A 35 -4.04 -0.71 20.15
N LYS A 36 -3.72 -0.13 21.31
CA LYS A 36 -2.89 1.09 21.44
C LYS A 36 -1.54 0.98 20.71
N LEU A 37 -0.86 -0.18 20.81
CA LEU A 37 0.42 -0.40 20.15
C LEU A 37 0.28 -0.34 18.61
N LEU A 38 -0.72 -1.03 18.06
CA LEU A 38 -0.99 -1.03 16.63
C LEU A 38 -1.36 0.39 16.14
N ASN A 39 -2.20 1.09 16.87
CA ASN A 39 -2.55 2.48 16.56
C ASN A 39 -1.31 3.39 16.58
N SER A 40 -0.41 3.22 17.56
CA SER A 40 0.83 3.99 17.64
C SER A 40 1.77 3.69 16.46
N ALA A 41 1.87 2.42 16.02
CA ALA A 41 2.66 2.03 14.87
C ALA A 41 2.15 2.71 13.58
N PHE A 42 0.84 2.64 13.30
CA PHE A 42 0.27 3.33 12.15
C PHE A 42 0.45 4.86 12.21
N LYS A 43 0.28 5.46 13.40
CA LYS A 43 0.56 6.89 13.58
C LYS A 43 2.02 7.23 13.30
N LYS A 44 2.96 6.36 13.69
CA LYS A 44 4.37 6.52 13.37
C LYS A 44 4.58 6.49 11.86
N PHE A 45 4.06 5.48 11.17
CA PHE A 45 4.17 5.36 9.71
C PHE A 45 3.65 6.61 8.99
N TYR A 46 2.47 7.09 9.33
CA TYR A 46 1.92 8.30 8.72
C TYR A 46 2.73 9.57 9.01
N LYS A 47 3.28 9.69 10.23
CA LYS A 47 4.18 10.81 10.55
C LYS A 47 5.49 10.75 9.77
N ASP A 48 6.05 9.56 9.61
CA ASP A 48 7.30 9.37 8.88
C ASP A 48 7.08 9.61 7.38
N MET A 49 6.01 9.10 6.79
CA MET A 49 5.62 9.41 5.42
C MET A 49 5.42 10.92 5.21
N SER A 50 4.78 11.62 6.17
CA SER A 50 4.61 13.08 6.10
C SER A 50 5.94 13.83 6.11
N LYS A 51 6.88 13.41 6.99
CA LYS A 51 8.22 14.00 7.04
C LYS A 51 9.02 13.78 5.77
N ILE A 52 8.97 12.54 5.23
CA ILE A 52 9.64 12.19 3.97
C ILE A 52 9.08 13.05 2.83
N CYS A 53 7.76 13.20 2.74
CA CYS A 53 7.13 14.06 1.75
C CYS A 53 7.63 15.50 1.85
N ASP A 54 7.62 16.07 3.05
CA ASP A 54 8.01 17.47 3.26
C ASP A 54 9.52 17.69 3.07
N GLN A 55 10.34 16.66 3.25
CA GLN A 55 11.78 16.70 3.03
C GLN A 55 12.16 16.59 1.55
N TYR A 56 11.51 15.72 0.79
CA TYR A 56 11.94 15.36 -0.57
C TYR A 56 11.09 16.00 -1.67
N PHE A 57 9.83 16.37 -1.39
CA PHE A 57 8.91 16.87 -2.41
C PHE A 57 8.55 18.33 -2.15
N SER A 58 9.33 19.24 -2.78
CA SER A 58 9.28 20.68 -2.54
C SER A 58 8.20 21.43 -3.33
N VAL A 59 7.38 20.71 -4.10
CA VAL A 59 6.32 21.29 -4.94
C VAL A 59 4.99 21.31 -4.20
N ASP A 60 4.16 22.32 -4.45
CA ASP A 60 2.76 22.35 -4.00
C ASP A 60 1.86 21.51 -4.90
N GLY A 61 0.83 20.90 -4.34
CA GLY A 61 -0.12 20.10 -5.11
C GLY A 61 -1.01 19.22 -4.22
N LEU A 62 -1.86 18.46 -4.88
CA LEU A 62 -2.73 17.51 -4.18
C LEU A 62 -1.90 16.34 -3.61
N GLU A 63 -2.34 15.87 -2.46
CA GLU A 63 -1.79 14.69 -1.81
C GLU A 63 -2.87 13.64 -1.65
N ILE A 64 -2.57 12.40 -2.05
CA ILE A 64 -3.56 11.33 -2.13
C ILE A 64 -3.04 10.08 -1.43
N GLU A 65 -3.87 9.48 -0.59
CA GLU A 65 -3.64 8.14 -0.04
C GLU A 65 -4.40 7.11 -0.86
N LEU A 66 -3.70 6.15 -1.46
CA LEU A 66 -4.29 4.98 -2.11
C LEU A 66 -4.61 3.90 -1.07
N GLY A 67 -5.76 3.24 -1.23
CA GLY A 67 -6.16 2.16 -0.34
C GLY A 67 -6.26 2.60 1.12
N SER A 68 -6.92 3.73 1.38
CA SER A 68 -6.95 4.39 2.69
C SER A 68 -7.57 3.55 3.83
N GLY A 69 -8.23 2.44 3.51
CA GLY A 69 -8.78 1.51 4.48
C GLY A 69 -9.69 2.17 5.50
N VAL A 70 -9.19 2.44 6.69
CA VAL A 70 -9.92 3.13 7.76
C VAL A 70 -9.84 4.66 7.68
N GLY A 71 -9.05 5.21 6.76
CA GLY A 71 -8.99 6.63 6.43
C GLY A 71 -8.41 7.54 7.52
N PHE A 72 -7.61 7.01 8.45
CA PHE A 72 -7.22 7.79 9.61
C PHE A 72 -5.94 8.65 9.40
N PHE A 73 -5.32 8.61 8.21
CA PHE A 73 -4.22 9.52 7.87
C PHE A 73 -4.65 11.00 7.94
N LYS A 74 -5.92 11.30 7.66
CA LYS A 74 -6.49 12.66 7.83
C LYS A 74 -6.36 13.23 9.25
N ASP A 75 -6.25 12.38 10.28
CA ASP A 75 -6.02 12.84 11.65
C ASP A 75 -4.61 13.45 11.83
N ILE A 76 -3.67 13.10 10.95
CA ILE A 76 -2.28 13.54 10.99
C ILE A 76 -1.99 14.57 9.90
N ARG A 77 -2.50 14.37 8.68
CA ARG A 77 -2.31 15.23 7.53
C ARG A 77 -3.66 15.65 6.96
N LYS A 78 -4.19 16.79 7.44
CA LYS A 78 -5.61 17.19 7.23
C LYS A 78 -6.00 17.38 5.78
N ASN A 79 -5.08 17.81 4.92
CA ASN A 79 -5.37 18.14 3.51
C ASN A 79 -5.22 16.95 2.56
N ILE A 80 -4.93 15.74 3.09
CA ILE A 80 -4.83 14.55 2.26
C ILE A 80 -6.20 14.12 1.75
N LEU A 81 -6.26 13.71 0.50
CA LEU A 81 -7.44 13.06 -0.09
C LEU A 81 -7.32 11.54 0.10
N THR A 82 -8.33 10.96 0.68
CA THR A 82 -8.42 9.51 0.88
C THR A 82 -9.03 8.84 -0.34
N SER A 83 -8.54 7.68 -0.73
CA SER A 83 -9.11 6.94 -1.85
C SER A 83 -9.21 5.44 -1.62
N GLU A 84 -10.17 4.82 -2.31
CA GLU A 84 -10.36 3.37 -2.35
C GLU A 84 -10.80 2.92 -3.74
N PHE A 85 -10.48 1.65 -4.08
CA PHE A 85 -10.80 1.09 -5.39
C PHE A 85 -12.27 0.67 -5.51
N GLN A 86 -12.80 -0.11 -4.57
CA GLN A 86 -14.14 -0.71 -4.70
C GLN A 86 -15.07 -0.51 -3.50
N ARG A 87 -14.55 -0.20 -2.30
CA ARG A 87 -15.35 -0.25 -1.09
C ARG A 87 -16.43 0.84 -1.05
N LYS A 88 -17.65 0.43 -0.71
CA LYS A 88 -18.81 1.32 -0.52
C LYS A 88 -19.04 1.55 0.98
N GLY A 89 -19.58 2.71 1.35
CA GLY A 89 -20.09 2.94 2.72
C GLY A 89 -19.13 3.52 3.75
N ILE A 90 -17.92 3.93 3.34
CA ILE A 90 -17.06 4.84 4.09
C ILE A 90 -16.87 6.08 3.21
N ASN A 91 -16.87 7.26 3.83
CA ASN A 91 -16.66 8.51 3.11
C ASN A 91 -15.18 8.64 2.72
N TYR A 92 -14.83 8.13 1.55
CA TYR A 92 -13.59 8.48 0.87
C TYR A 92 -13.81 9.71 0.02
N ASP A 93 -12.76 10.48 -0.19
CA ASP A 93 -12.84 11.63 -1.08
C ASP A 93 -12.89 11.20 -2.55
N LEU A 94 -12.19 10.11 -2.89
CA LEU A 94 -12.01 9.64 -4.26
C LEU A 94 -12.22 8.13 -4.37
N LYS A 95 -12.70 7.71 -5.55
CA LYS A 95 -12.63 6.32 -6.00
C LYS A 95 -11.56 6.23 -7.08
N LEU A 96 -10.46 5.52 -6.82
CA LEU A 96 -9.32 5.44 -7.72
C LEU A 96 -8.90 4.00 -8.00
N ASP A 97 -8.59 3.75 -9.26
CA ASP A 97 -7.81 2.60 -9.69
C ASP A 97 -6.37 3.04 -9.88
N ALA A 98 -5.43 2.44 -9.15
CA ALA A 98 -4.02 2.79 -9.22
C ALA A 98 -3.40 2.55 -10.61
N THR A 99 -4.01 1.69 -11.44
CA THR A 99 -3.56 1.39 -12.81
C THR A 99 -4.19 2.28 -13.88
N ASN A 100 -5.14 3.14 -13.46
CA ASN A 100 -5.83 4.10 -14.34
C ASN A 100 -6.41 5.23 -13.47
N LEU A 101 -5.52 6.10 -13.00
CA LEU A 101 -5.89 7.22 -12.13
C LEU A 101 -6.67 8.28 -12.92
N ASN A 102 -7.92 8.52 -12.55
CA ASN A 102 -8.72 9.59 -13.15
C ASN A 102 -8.33 10.96 -12.53
N LEU A 103 -7.08 11.33 -12.73
CA LEU A 103 -6.45 12.55 -12.22
C LEU A 103 -5.77 13.30 -13.37
N ASN A 104 -5.68 14.62 -13.25
CA ASN A 104 -5.01 15.44 -14.25
C ASN A 104 -3.49 15.17 -14.28
N ASN A 105 -2.89 15.30 -15.46
CA ASN A 105 -1.45 15.23 -15.61
C ASN A 105 -0.78 16.31 -14.76
N ASN A 106 0.39 15.99 -14.19
CA ASN A 106 1.22 16.94 -13.46
C ASN A 106 0.45 17.74 -12.39
N SER A 107 -0.40 17.08 -11.62
CA SER A 107 -1.27 17.71 -10.62
C SER A 107 -1.01 17.27 -9.19
N ILE A 108 -0.36 16.13 -9.00
CA ILE A 108 -0.17 15.49 -7.71
C ILE A 108 1.20 15.79 -7.14
N ARG A 109 1.25 16.27 -5.90
CA ARG A 109 2.48 16.43 -5.12
C ARG A 109 2.98 15.10 -4.60
N CYS A 110 2.10 14.32 -3.96
CA CYS A 110 2.48 13.06 -3.36
C CYS A 110 1.35 12.04 -3.40
N ILE A 111 1.70 10.80 -3.75
CA ILE A 111 0.86 9.62 -3.57
C ILE A 111 1.44 8.79 -2.43
N TYR A 112 0.57 8.38 -1.50
CA TYR A 112 0.94 7.55 -0.35
C TYR A 112 0.26 6.20 -0.42
N GLY A 113 0.91 5.15 0.07
CA GLY A 113 0.32 3.83 0.21
C GLY A 113 0.95 3.03 1.35
N ILE A 114 0.10 2.38 2.16
CA ILE A 114 0.54 1.43 3.20
C ILE A 114 -0.09 0.08 2.90
N ASN A 115 0.73 -0.93 2.63
CA ASN A 115 0.28 -2.28 2.28
C ASN A 115 -0.73 -2.27 1.12
N VAL A 116 -0.48 -1.49 0.08
CA VAL A 116 -1.37 -1.35 -1.08
C VAL A 116 -0.69 -1.72 -2.38
N PHE A 117 0.62 -1.50 -2.51
CA PHE A 117 1.33 -1.70 -3.76
C PHE A 117 1.32 -3.16 -4.20
N HIS A 118 1.48 -4.11 -3.27
CA HIS A 118 1.45 -5.53 -3.59
C HIS A 118 0.06 -6.06 -4.02
N HIS A 119 -1.00 -5.26 -3.84
CA HIS A 119 -2.34 -5.52 -4.39
C HIS A 119 -2.56 -4.96 -5.79
N ILE A 120 -1.63 -4.13 -6.32
CA ILE A 120 -1.75 -3.57 -7.67
C ILE A 120 -1.34 -4.64 -8.68
N PRO A 121 -2.29 -5.14 -9.52
CA PRO A 121 -2.02 -6.28 -10.40
C PRO A 121 -1.08 -5.93 -11.56
N TYR A 122 -1.01 -4.66 -11.95
CA TYR A 122 -0.19 -4.15 -13.04
C TYR A 122 0.72 -3.03 -12.56
N PRO A 123 1.81 -3.33 -11.83
CA PRO A 123 2.77 -2.30 -11.37
C PRO A 123 3.34 -1.46 -12.51
N THR A 124 3.51 -2.02 -13.71
CA THR A 124 3.98 -1.24 -14.86
C THR A 124 3.02 -0.11 -15.21
N LYS A 125 1.70 -0.37 -15.26
CA LYS A 125 0.69 0.67 -15.47
C LYS A 125 0.65 1.68 -14.34
N PHE A 126 0.86 1.24 -13.10
CA PHE A 126 0.95 2.15 -11.96
C PHE A 126 2.13 3.11 -12.09
N PHE A 127 3.30 2.63 -12.53
CA PHE A 127 4.45 3.51 -12.77
C PHE A 127 4.20 4.50 -13.91
N ASP A 128 3.54 4.08 -14.98
CA ASP A 128 3.14 4.97 -16.07
C ASP A 128 2.17 6.06 -15.58
N GLU A 129 1.21 5.69 -14.72
CA GLU A 129 0.31 6.65 -14.08
C GLU A 129 1.04 7.60 -13.11
N LEU A 130 2.00 7.11 -12.31
CA LEU A 130 2.85 7.98 -11.49
C LEU A 130 3.57 9.02 -12.32
N ILE A 131 4.21 8.61 -13.42
CA ILE A 131 4.92 9.51 -14.34
C ILE A 131 3.97 10.57 -14.90
N ARG A 132 2.75 10.19 -15.21
CA ARG A 132 1.75 11.08 -15.79
C ARG A 132 1.19 12.09 -14.79
N VAL A 133 0.84 11.66 -13.59
CA VAL A 133 0.09 12.51 -12.64
C VAL A 133 0.97 13.30 -11.69
N LEU A 134 2.18 12.80 -11.37
CA LEU A 134 3.07 13.51 -10.45
C LEU A 134 3.61 14.79 -11.06
N LYS A 135 3.70 15.81 -10.25
CA LYS A 135 4.41 17.03 -10.58
C LYS A 135 5.92 16.79 -10.59
N ASN A 136 6.64 17.61 -11.35
CA ASN A 136 8.08 17.68 -11.19
C ASN A 136 8.45 18.00 -9.74
N ASN A 137 9.36 17.23 -9.14
CA ASN A 137 9.70 17.25 -7.72
C ASN A 137 8.56 16.81 -6.76
N GLY A 138 7.55 16.13 -7.29
CA GLY A 138 6.60 15.34 -6.51
C GLY A 138 7.06 13.87 -6.43
N GLY A 139 6.29 13.02 -5.73
CA GLY A 139 6.68 11.62 -5.61
C GLY A 139 5.62 10.68 -5.05
N CYS A 140 6.04 9.43 -4.87
CA CYS A 140 5.24 8.39 -4.27
C CYS A 140 5.97 7.80 -3.05
N ILE A 141 5.26 7.58 -1.95
CA ILE A 141 5.79 6.98 -0.72
C ILE A 141 4.98 5.73 -0.42
N LEU A 142 5.67 4.60 -0.39
CA LEU A 142 5.08 3.29 -0.14
C LEU A 142 5.68 2.67 1.11
N ILE A 143 4.85 2.09 1.96
CA ILE A 143 5.26 1.21 3.06
C ILE A 143 4.72 -0.18 2.73
N GLU A 144 5.62 -1.12 2.51
CA GLU A 144 5.29 -2.46 2.03
C GLU A 144 5.96 -3.55 2.88
N PRO A 145 5.44 -4.80 2.86
CA PRO A 145 6.04 -5.90 3.58
C PRO A 145 7.51 -6.12 3.17
N HIS A 146 8.38 -6.20 4.18
CA HIS A 146 9.79 -6.48 3.95
C HIS A 146 10.08 -7.98 3.89
N ASN A 147 11.01 -8.39 3.02
CA ASN A 147 11.49 -9.78 2.88
C ASN A 147 12.45 -10.19 4.03
N GLY A 148 12.10 -9.91 5.28
CA GLY A 148 12.84 -10.33 6.45
C GLY A 148 12.54 -11.79 6.87
N PHE A 149 13.43 -12.38 7.67
CA PHE A 149 13.26 -13.76 8.16
C PHE A 149 11.91 -13.95 8.89
N PHE A 150 11.58 -13.08 9.82
CA PHE A 150 10.31 -13.14 10.57
C PHE A 150 9.10 -12.89 9.68
N SER A 151 9.18 -11.92 8.78
CA SER A 151 8.09 -11.61 7.84
C SER A 151 7.75 -12.82 6.98
N ARG A 152 8.75 -13.50 6.41
CA ARG A 152 8.54 -14.72 5.61
C ARG A 152 7.83 -15.82 6.40
N VAL A 153 8.20 -16.03 7.66
CA VAL A 153 7.55 -17.04 8.52
C VAL A 153 6.11 -16.66 8.81
N LEU A 154 5.84 -15.38 9.12
CA LEU A 154 4.50 -14.88 9.40
C LEU A 154 3.61 -14.96 8.15
N HIS A 155 4.08 -14.46 7.01
CA HIS A 155 3.32 -14.47 5.76
C HIS A 155 2.99 -15.89 5.31
N LYS A 156 3.96 -16.79 5.32
CA LYS A 156 3.74 -18.19 4.94
C LYS A 156 2.73 -18.93 5.83
N ASN A 157 2.58 -18.55 7.09
CA ASN A 157 1.78 -19.28 8.06
C ASN A 157 0.47 -18.59 8.46
N LEU A 158 0.34 -17.28 8.29
CA LEU A 158 -0.80 -16.51 8.77
C LEU A 158 -1.64 -15.88 7.65
N HIS A 159 -1.08 -15.62 6.47
CA HIS A 159 -1.83 -15.13 5.31
C HIS A 159 -2.23 -16.30 4.40
N ASN A 160 -3.55 -16.52 4.23
CA ASN A 160 -4.06 -17.60 3.37
C ASN A 160 -4.45 -17.12 1.98
N ASP A 161 -4.83 -15.84 1.86
CA ASP A 161 -5.39 -15.26 0.66
C ASP A 161 -4.35 -14.48 -0.15
N GLU A 162 -3.12 -14.40 0.37
CA GLU A 162 -1.98 -13.73 -0.24
C GLU A 162 -0.77 -14.66 -0.19
N TYR A 163 0.09 -14.57 -1.19
CA TYR A 163 1.32 -15.37 -1.22
C TYR A 163 2.54 -14.47 -1.08
N PHE A 164 3.68 -15.08 -0.78
CA PHE A 164 4.98 -14.41 -0.67
C PHE A 164 5.98 -15.14 -1.54
N ASP A 165 6.08 -14.72 -2.82
CA ASP A 165 6.97 -15.34 -3.81
C ASP A 165 7.99 -14.33 -4.33
N THR A 166 9.25 -14.53 -3.91
CA THR A 166 10.40 -13.74 -4.36
C THR A 166 10.95 -14.19 -5.72
N ASN A 167 10.47 -15.32 -6.25
CA ASN A 167 10.96 -15.88 -7.52
C ASN A 167 10.07 -15.51 -8.71
N LYS A 168 8.89 -14.91 -8.48
CA LYS A 168 8.02 -14.47 -9.56
C LYS A 168 8.76 -13.49 -10.47
N VAL A 169 8.91 -13.85 -11.74
CA VAL A 169 9.68 -13.07 -12.73
C VAL A 169 8.89 -11.88 -13.26
N GLU A 170 7.64 -12.10 -13.62
CA GLU A 170 6.76 -11.06 -14.15
C GLU A 170 6.31 -10.12 -13.03
N TRP A 171 6.42 -8.81 -13.27
CA TRP A 171 5.89 -7.81 -12.34
C TRP A 171 4.37 -7.75 -12.40
N ASP A 172 3.81 -7.76 -13.62
CA ASP A 172 2.38 -7.73 -13.82
C ASP A 172 1.73 -9.09 -13.54
N ASN A 173 0.55 -9.06 -12.94
CA ASN A 173 -0.21 -10.26 -12.60
C ASN A 173 -1.54 -10.28 -13.35
N ASN A 174 -1.62 -11.11 -14.38
CA ASN A 174 -2.81 -11.25 -15.21
C ASN A 174 -3.96 -12.06 -14.54
N GLU A 175 -3.72 -12.65 -13.36
CA GLU A 175 -4.67 -13.54 -12.67
C GLU A 175 -5.31 -12.91 -11.42
N SER A 176 -5.30 -11.59 -11.29
CA SER A 176 -5.90 -10.90 -10.14
C SER A 176 -7.42 -10.92 -10.20
N PHE A 177 -8.06 -11.52 -9.21
CA PHE A 177 -9.52 -11.62 -9.07
C PHE A 177 -10.06 -10.71 -7.95
N GLY A 178 -9.70 -9.46 -7.94
CA GLY A 178 -10.22 -8.50 -6.96
C GLY A 178 -9.13 -7.78 -6.17
N PRO A 179 -9.49 -6.73 -5.43
CA PRO A 179 -8.52 -5.81 -4.84
C PRO A 179 -7.67 -6.40 -3.72
N LEU A 180 -8.07 -7.53 -3.13
CA LEU A 180 -7.34 -8.19 -2.04
C LEU A 180 -6.95 -9.64 -2.35
N ALA A 181 -7.33 -10.18 -3.53
CA ALA A 181 -7.06 -11.57 -3.89
C ALA A 181 -5.75 -11.70 -4.69
N ASN A 182 -5.03 -12.80 -4.46
CA ASN A 182 -3.80 -13.17 -5.20
C ASN A 182 -2.68 -12.12 -5.20
N ALA A 183 -2.58 -11.32 -4.14
CA ALA A 183 -1.51 -10.35 -3.99
C ALA A 183 -0.20 -11.04 -3.64
N ASN A 184 0.90 -10.64 -4.31
CA ASN A 184 2.23 -11.08 -3.94
C ASN A 184 2.87 -10.07 -2.98
N GLN A 185 2.89 -10.38 -1.70
CA GLN A 185 3.49 -9.52 -0.68
C GLN A 185 4.99 -9.26 -0.89
N ALA A 186 5.67 -10.07 -1.72
CA ALA A 186 7.05 -9.83 -2.13
C ALA A 186 7.18 -8.84 -3.32
N GLN A 187 6.09 -8.27 -3.84
CA GLN A 187 6.13 -7.46 -5.06
C GLN A 187 7.09 -6.26 -4.95
N ALA A 188 7.05 -5.52 -3.85
CA ALA A 188 7.97 -4.41 -3.62
C ALA A 188 9.43 -4.88 -3.59
N HIS A 189 9.72 -5.98 -2.88
CA HIS A 189 11.06 -6.59 -2.87
C HIS A 189 11.50 -7.02 -4.27
N ASN A 190 10.61 -7.69 -5.03
CA ASN A 190 10.95 -8.15 -6.37
C ASN A 190 11.33 -6.99 -7.30
N ILE A 191 10.61 -5.89 -7.25
CA ILE A 191 10.81 -4.76 -8.16
C ILE A 191 11.94 -3.84 -7.69
N PHE A 192 11.93 -3.44 -6.41
CA PHE A 192 12.81 -2.38 -5.91
C PHE A 192 14.13 -2.91 -5.30
N VAL A 193 14.23 -4.22 -5.05
CA VAL A 193 15.46 -4.85 -4.51
C VAL A 193 16.06 -5.83 -5.51
N ARG A 194 15.32 -6.89 -5.87
CA ARG A 194 15.83 -7.91 -6.79
C ARG A 194 16.08 -7.37 -8.20
N ASP A 195 15.10 -6.66 -8.75
CA ASP A 195 15.10 -6.20 -10.15
C ASP A 195 15.39 -4.70 -10.28
N ILE A 196 16.11 -4.11 -9.32
CA ILE A 196 16.39 -2.66 -9.28
C ILE A 196 17.06 -2.14 -10.55
N GLU A 197 17.95 -2.92 -11.16
CA GLU A 197 18.60 -2.53 -12.41
C GLU A 197 17.58 -2.46 -13.57
N LEU A 198 16.64 -3.41 -13.62
CA LEU A 198 15.58 -3.40 -14.62
C LEU A 198 14.60 -2.23 -14.39
N PHE A 199 14.26 -1.94 -13.12
CA PHE A 199 13.45 -0.78 -12.77
C PHE A 199 14.14 0.52 -13.25
N ASN A 200 15.40 0.71 -12.91
CA ASN A 200 16.17 1.88 -13.31
C ASN A 200 16.30 2.00 -14.84
N LYS A 201 16.48 0.89 -15.54
CA LYS A 201 16.52 0.88 -17.01
C LYS A 201 15.20 1.31 -17.63
N LYS A 202 14.06 0.90 -17.06
CA LYS A 202 12.73 1.21 -17.61
C LYS A 202 12.24 2.60 -17.22
N TYR A 203 12.46 3.01 -15.97
CA TYR A 203 11.79 4.17 -15.37
C TYR A 203 12.76 5.22 -14.81
N GLY A 204 14.06 4.94 -14.71
CA GLY A 204 15.04 5.77 -14.00
C GLY A 204 15.26 7.19 -14.56
N GLU A 205 14.83 7.47 -15.79
CA GLU A 205 14.79 8.83 -16.32
C GLU A 205 13.68 9.68 -15.67
N SER A 206 12.55 9.05 -15.30
CA SER A 206 11.36 9.72 -14.78
C SER A 206 11.13 9.47 -13.29
N LEU A 207 11.48 8.28 -12.79
CA LEU A 207 11.28 7.87 -11.40
C LEU A 207 12.61 7.46 -10.77
N LYS A 208 12.95 8.07 -9.62
CA LYS A 208 14.16 7.75 -8.86
C LYS A 208 13.82 7.39 -7.44
N ILE A 209 14.43 6.33 -6.91
CA ILE A 209 14.33 6.01 -5.47
C ILE A 209 15.23 6.98 -4.73
N VAL A 210 14.64 7.84 -3.90
CA VAL A 210 15.34 8.90 -3.15
C VAL A 210 15.45 8.58 -1.66
N HIS A 211 14.67 7.63 -1.17
CA HIS A 211 14.68 7.21 0.23
C HIS A 211 14.27 5.74 0.34
N GLU A 212 14.99 4.99 1.14
CA GLU A 212 14.70 3.61 1.48
C GLU A 212 15.04 3.37 2.95
N GLN A 213 14.14 2.73 3.70
CA GLN A 213 14.31 2.41 5.11
C GLN A 213 13.68 1.06 5.42
N TYR A 214 14.37 0.24 6.20
CA TYR A 214 13.88 -1.03 6.74
C TYR A 214 13.68 -0.90 8.25
N GLU A 215 12.53 -1.38 8.76
CA GLU A 215 12.21 -1.42 10.20
C GLU A 215 11.87 -2.84 10.69
#